data_c4fe0ca01969a045f46840503e79c32e
#
_entry.id   c4fe0ca01969a045f46840503e79c32e
#
_cell.length_a   1.000
_cell.length_b   1.000
_cell.length_c   1.000
_cell.angle_alpha   90.00
_cell.angle_beta   90.00
_cell.angle_gamma   90.00
#
_symmetry.space_group_name_H-M   'P 1'
#
loop_
_entity.id
_entity.type
_entity.pdbx_description
1 polymer ?
#
loop_
_entity_poly.entity_id
_entity_poly.type
_entity_poly.pdbx_seq_one_letter_code
_entity_poly.pdbx_strand_id
1 'polypeptide(L)' 'MAEDYEMLRACWLSGQIPDDHMHEIMQRDPDFMDWMLERASATEAA' A
#
# COMPACT_ATOMS: atom_id res chain seq x y z
N MET A 1 8.17 4.50 9.01
CA MET A 1 9.21 4.74 8.02
C MET A 1 8.75 4.32 6.66
N ALA A 2 9.16 5.06 5.64
CA ALA A 2 8.64 4.84 4.29
C ALA A 2 9.02 3.47 3.73
N GLU A 3 10.13 2.91 4.16
CA GLU A 3 10.55 1.62 3.63
C GLU A 3 9.62 0.49 4.03
N ASP A 4 8.93 0.63 5.17
CA ASP A 4 7.98 -0.39 5.57
C ASP A 4 6.78 -0.43 4.64
N TYR A 5 6.41 0.72 4.10
CA TYR A 5 5.30 0.79 3.17
C TYR A 5 5.61 0.02 1.90
N GLU A 6 6.82 0.14 1.39
CA GLU A 6 7.19 -0.58 0.19
C GLU A 6 7.15 -2.08 0.41
N MET A 7 7.62 -2.54 1.58
CA MET A 7 7.58 -3.95 1.89
C MET A 7 6.15 -4.46 1.99
N LEU A 8 5.29 -3.70 2.64
CA LEU A 8 3.88 -4.08 2.76
C LEU A 8 3.24 -4.20 1.38
N ARG A 9 3.50 -3.23 0.52
CA ARG A 9 2.95 -3.27 -0.82
C ARG A 9 3.45 -4.48 -1.60
N ALA A 10 4.74 -4.78 -1.48
CA ALA A 10 5.30 -5.92 -2.18
C ALA A 10 4.67 -7.23 -1.71
N CYS A 11 4.48 -7.37 -0.40
CA CYS A 11 3.84 -8.56 0.15
C CYS A 11 2.40 -8.68 -0.34
N TRP A 12 1.71 -7.56 -0.43
CA TRP A 12 0.34 -7.57 -0.93
C TRP A 12 0.29 -8.00 -2.38
N LEU A 13 1.17 -7.46 -3.21
CA LEU A 13 1.19 -7.79 -4.64
C LEU A 13 1.59 -9.24 -4.89
N SER A 14 2.41 -9.80 -4.01
CA SER A 14 2.83 -11.20 -4.15
C SER A 14 1.80 -12.17 -3.58
N GLY A 15 0.74 -11.67 -2.96
CA GLY A 15 -0.31 -12.52 -2.43
C GLY A 15 -0.11 -12.93 -0.98
N GLN A 16 0.92 -12.43 -0.32
CA GLN A 16 1.15 -12.77 1.08
C GLN A 16 0.20 -12.05 2.01
N ILE A 17 -0.31 -10.90 1.59
CA ILE A 17 -1.27 -10.14 2.37
C ILE A 17 -2.58 -10.09 1.58
N PRO A 18 -3.68 -10.63 2.13
CA PRO A 18 -4.97 -10.57 1.42
C PRO A 18 -5.53 -9.15 1.40
N ASP A 19 -6.44 -8.92 0.46
CA ASP A 19 -7.03 -7.60 0.28
C ASP A 19 -7.69 -7.09 1.56
N ASP A 20 -8.40 -7.97 2.26
CA ASP A 20 -9.09 -7.58 3.48
C ASP A 20 -8.11 -7.06 4.51
N HIS A 21 -7.00 -7.76 4.65
CA HIS A 21 -5.98 -7.37 5.61
C HIS A 21 -5.33 -6.05 5.19
N MET A 22 -5.08 -5.89 3.91
CA MET A 22 -4.49 -4.67 3.40
C MET A 22 -5.41 -3.47 3.65
N HIS A 23 -6.71 -3.66 3.48
CA HIS A 23 -7.69 -2.62 3.78
C HIS A 23 -7.61 -2.21 5.24
N GLU A 24 -7.50 -3.18 6.13
CA GLU A 24 -7.39 -2.89 7.55
C GLU A 24 -6.16 -2.06 7.85
N ILE A 25 -5.05 -2.44 7.26
CA ILE A 25 -3.80 -1.70 7.48
C ILE A 25 -3.96 -0.25 7.03
N MET A 26 -4.56 -0.05 5.87
CA MET A 26 -4.72 1.30 5.34
C MET A 26 -5.69 2.12 6.17
N GLN A 27 -6.70 1.49 6.76
CA GLN A 27 -7.63 2.20 7.63
C GLN A 27 -6.97 2.65 8.93
N ARG A 28 -6.04 1.85 9.42
CA ARG A 28 -5.33 2.19 10.65
C ARG A 28 -4.22 3.20 10.41
N ASP A 29 -3.70 3.23 9.21
CA ASP A 29 -2.56 4.08 8.87
C ASP A 29 -2.91 4.92 7.64
N PRO A 30 -3.52 6.08 7.85
CA PRO A 30 -3.88 6.94 6.71
C PRO A 30 -2.67 7.41 5.91
N ASP A 31 -1.51 7.50 6.53
CA ASP A 31 -0.31 7.85 5.80
C ASP A 31 0.02 6.79 4.76
N PHE A 32 -0.15 5.53 5.12
CA PHE A 32 0.09 4.45 4.19
C PHE A 32 -0.90 4.51 3.03
N MET A 33 -2.16 4.80 3.33
CA MET A 33 -3.16 4.92 2.29
C MET A 33 -2.80 6.04 1.31
N ASP A 34 -2.37 7.18 1.84
CA ASP A 34 -1.93 8.29 1.01
C ASP A 34 -0.76 7.88 0.14
N TRP A 35 0.19 7.17 0.72
CA TRP A 35 1.37 6.71 0.01
C TRP A 35 0.97 5.80 -1.14
N MET A 36 0.01 4.90 -0.91
CA MET A 36 -0.46 3.99 -1.95
C MET A 36 -1.18 4.72 -3.07
N LEU A 37 -1.98 5.72 -2.71
CA LEU A 37 -2.70 6.51 -3.71
C LEU A 37 -1.73 7.30 -4.58
N GLU A 38 -0.69 7.83 -3.99
CA GLU A 38 0.32 8.55 -4.75
C GLU A 38 1.02 7.63 -5.75
N ARG A 39 1.32 6.42 -5.30
CA ARG A 39 1.97 5.45 -6.17
C ARG A 39 1.09 5.09 -7.36
N ALA A 40 -0.18 4.84 -7.08
CA ALA A 40 -1.12 4.47 -8.14
C ALA A 40 -1.29 5.62 -9.13
N SER A 41 -1.37 6.84 -8.62
CA SER A 41 -1.53 8.02 -9.47
C SER A 41 -0.31 8.21 -10.36
N ALA A 42 0.88 8.05 -9.79
CA ALA A 42 2.10 8.19 -10.57
C ALA A 42 2.19 7.15 -11.67
N THR A 43 1.75 5.94 -11.37
CA THR A 43 1.76 4.86 -12.36
C THR A 43 0.80 5.17 -13.49
N GLU A 44 -0.37 5.70 -13.16
CA GLU A 44 -1.37 6.02 -14.16
C GLU A 44 -0.93 7.19 -15.04
N ALA A 45 -0.24 8.14 -14.44
CA ALA A 45 0.20 9.31 -15.19
C ALA A 45 1.27 8.96 -16.24
N ALA A 46 1.97 7.88 -16.01
CA ALA A 46 2.97 7.44 -16.97
C ALA A 46 2.32 6.76 -18.14
#